data_d82f50a6211fe0b73193ed5bc45af3d3
#
_entry.id   d82f50a6211fe0b73193ed5bc45af3d3
#
_cell.length_a   1.000
_cell.length_b   1.000
_cell.length_c   1.000
_cell.angle_alpha   90.00
_cell.angle_beta   90.00
_cell.angle_gamma   90.00
#
_symmetry.space_group_name_H-M   'P 1'
#
loop_
_entity.id
_entity.type
_entity.pdbx_description
1 polymer ?
#
loop_
_entity_poly.entity_id
_entity_poly.type
_entity_poly.pdbx_seq_one_letter_code
_entity_poly.pdbx_strand_id
1 'polypeptide(L)'
;MTEHKEKTNKQLIYDTAKNLFFTEGYQVGFRRIAQKIGISQGLITYHFKTKRNIAIEIYKEDYQILSTYLKYFINPDEDTFLYVVGLYNLTSRIYEANPEKLNFVRETQIENIGCEAIYSSSFKQIYFKLMEDMRPNGYSKEKNLTLFLATTYSAFGAILQKQSQGFDFSDDESLTHSVDLMYYCLGYDRDPKRTADIIQKAKERIDSLLEKYPHLLDIHQYLIKNNLNN
;
A
#
# COMPACT_ATOMS: atom_id res chain seq x y z
N MET A 1 -5.74 -29.39 23.46
CA MET A 1 -6.81 -28.42 23.69
C MET A 1 -6.28 -27.09 23.16
N THR A 2 -6.61 -26.73 21.93
CA THR A 2 -6.25 -25.46 21.29
C THR A 2 -7.21 -24.40 21.83
N GLU A 3 -6.71 -23.45 22.62
CA GLU A 3 -7.46 -22.24 23.00
C GLU A 3 -7.82 -21.47 21.73
N HIS A 4 -9.06 -21.57 21.28
CA HIS A 4 -9.64 -20.62 20.35
C HIS A 4 -9.72 -19.26 21.07
N LYS A 5 -8.72 -18.42 20.84
CA LYS A 5 -8.73 -17.03 21.31
C LYS A 5 -9.90 -16.31 20.66
N GLU A 6 -10.96 -16.07 21.43
CA GLU A 6 -12.18 -15.38 20.96
C GLU A 6 -11.78 -14.03 20.38
N LYS A 7 -12.09 -13.79 19.09
CA LYS A 7 -11.76 -12.53 18.42
C LYS A 7 -12.46 -11.38 19.14
N THR A 8 -11.73 -10.33 19.45
CA THR A 8 -12.35 -9.12 20.02
C THR A 8 -13.34 -8.50 19.02
N ASN A 9 -14.35 -7.78 19.51
CA ASN A 9 -15.31 -7.08 18.65
C ASN A 9 -14.61 -6.16 17.63
N LYS A 10 -13.52 -5.50 18.04
CA LYS A 10 -12.72 -4.65 17.14
C LYS A 10 -12.14 -5.46 15.98
N GLN A 11 -11.56 -6.63 16.25
CA GLN A 11 -10.99 -7.49 15.22
C GLN A 11 -12.05 -8.05 14.30
N LEU A 12 -13.19 -8.49 14.86
CA LEU A 12 -14.31 -9.00 14.06
C LEU A 12 -14.87 -7.93 13.12
N ILE A 13 -15.02 -6.69 13.59
CA ILE A 13 -15.43 -5.53 12.77
C ILE A 13 -14.42 -5.29 11.66
N TYR A 14 -13.12 -5.26 12.00
CA TYR A 14 -12.04 -5.01 11.04
C TYR A 14 -12.02 -6.06 9.93
N ASP A 15 -11.98 -7.35 10.28
CA ASP A 15 -11.91 -8.46 9.32
C ASP A 15 -13.14 -8.45 8.39
N THR A 16 -14.33 -8.20 8.97
CA THR A 16 -15.57 -8.13 8.18
C THR A 16 -15.59 -6.95 7.24
N ALA A 17 -15.18 -5.76 7.72
CA ALA A 17 -15.13 -4.56 6.91
C ALA A 17 -14.11 -4.71 5.78
N LYS A 18 -12.92 -5.26 6.06
CA LYS A 18 -11.88 -5.53 5.06
C LYS A 18 -12.39 -6.47 3.97
N ASN A 19 -13.04 -7.56 4.36
CA ASN A 19 -13.65 -8.50 3.41
C ASN A 19 -14.71 -7.81 2.54
N LEU A 20 -15.63 -7.07 3.15
CA LEU A 20 -16.72 -6.38 2.42
C LEU A 20 -16.18 -5.28 1.51
N PHE A 21 -15.15 -4.55 1.91
CA PHE A 21 -14.52 -3.53 1.06
C PHE A 21 -13.88 -4.13 -0.19
N PHE A 22 -13.33 -5.33 -0.11
CA PHE A 22 -12.75 -6.01 -1.26
C PHE A 22 -13.82 -6.65 -2.13
N THR A 23 -14.85 -7.30 -1.57
CA THR A 23 -15.86 -8.06 -2.33
C THR A 23 -17.04 -7.23 -2.80
N GLU A 24 -17.45 -6.21 -2.04
CA GLU A 24 -18.63 -5.36 -2.34
C GLU A 24 -18.24 -3.89 -2.64
N GLY A 25 -16.96 -3.53 -2.50
CA GLY A 25 -16.41 -2.18 -2.74
C GLY A 25 -16.36 -1.30 -1.48
N TYR A 26 -15.52 -0.27 -1.54
CA TYR A 26 -15.31 0.69 -0.44
C TYR A 26 -16.55 1.52 -0.12
N GLN A 27 -17.56 1.55 -0.99
CA GLN A 27 -18.82 2.26 -0.73
C GLN A 27 -19.66 1.62 0.39
N VAL A 28 -19.34 0.39 0.80
CA VAL A 28 -19.99 -0.27 1.94
C VAL A 28 -19.93 0.58 3.20
N GLY A 29 -21.11 0.81 3.79
CA GLY A 29 -21.25 1.58 5.03
C GLY A 29 -21.36 0.71 6.29
N PHE A 30 -21.29 1.34 7.45
CA PHE A 30 -21.37 0.67 8.75
C PHE A 30 -22.65 -0.17 8.94
N ARG A 31 -23.76 0.22 8.31
CA ARG A 31 -25.01 -0.54 8.38
C ARG A 31 -24.83 -1.95 7.81
N ARG A 32 -24.17 -2.07 6.66
CA ARG A 32 -23.91 -3.36 6.01
C ARG A 32 -22.97 -4.23 6.83
N ILE A 33 -21.90 -3.63 7.40
CA ILE A 33 -20.97 -4.33 8.28
C ILE A 33 -21.69 -4.84 9.54
N ALA A 34 -22.47 -3.99 10.18
CA ALA A 34 -23.25 -4.32 11.37
C ALA A 34 -24.22 -5.48 11.14
N GLN A 35 -24.94 -5.46 10.01
CA GLN A 35 -25.84 -6.54 9.60
C GLN A 35 -25.11 -7.88 9.38
N LYS A 36 -23.91 -7.84 8.80
CA LYS A 36 -23.13 -9.06 8.49
C LYS A 36 -22.72 -9.84 9.74
N ILE A 37 -22.45 -9.13 10.85
CA ILE A 37 -21.95 -9.74 12.10
C ILE A 37 -22.91 -9.63 13.29
N GLY A 38 -24.10 -9.09 13.08
CA GLY A 38 -25.15 -9.07 14.09
C GLY A 38 -24.91 -8.10 15.26
N ILE A 39 -24.24 -6.95 15.02
CA ILE A 39 -23.95 -5.94 16.05
C ILE A 39 -24.63 -4.60 15.71
N SER A 40 -24.58 -3.65 16.66
CA SER A 40 -25.05 -2.29 16.42
C SER A 40 -24.03 -1.47 15.64
N GLN A 41 -24.50 -0.50 14.79
CA GLN A 41 -23.61 0.49 14.18
C GLN A 41 -22.86 1.34 15.21
N GLY A 42 -23.48 1.61 16.36
CA GLY A 42 -22.85 2.34 17.46
C GLY A 42 -21.56 1.68 17.95
N LEU A 43 -21.54 0.34 18.02
CA LEU A 43 -20.32 -0.40 18.40
C LEU A 43 -19.21 -0.26 17.36
N ILE A 44 -19.55 -0.25 16.06
CA ILE A 44 -18.57 0.01 15.00
C ILE A 44 -18.00 1.43 15.12
N THR A 45 -18.88 2.42 15.30
CA THR A 45 -18.48 3.83 15.48
C THR A 45 -17.61 4.03 16.72
N TYR A 46 -17.88 3.30 17.80
CA TYR A 46 -17.05 3.32 19.00
C TYR A 46 -15.61 2.88 18.71
N HIS A 47 -15.43 1.79 17.96
CA HIS A 47 -14.10 1.24 17.66
C HIS A 47 -13.33 2.00 16.57
N PHE A 48 -14.01 2.44 15.50
CA PHE A 48 -13.36 2.96 14.30
C PHE A 48 -13.74 4.38 13.91
N LYS A 49 -14.74 4.99 14.51
CA LYS A 49 -15.27 6.34 14.22
C LYS A 49 -15.79 6.49 12.77
N THR A 50 -14.97 6.16 11.75
CA THR A 50 -15.32 6.26 10.33
C THR A 50 -14.85 5.04 9.55
N LYS A 51 -15.48 4.77 8.38
CA LYS A 51 -15.00 3.72 7.46
C LYS A 51 -13.59 4.04 6.93
N ARG A 52 -13.26 5.32 6.79
CA ARG A 52 -11.93 5.79 6.40
C ARG A 52 -10.85 5.29 7.37
N ASN A 53 -11.12 5.31 8.67
CA ASN A 53 -10.17 4.80 9.67
C ASN A 53 -9.93 3.29 9.52
N ILE A 54 -10.96 2.52 9.17
CA ILE A 54 -10.77 1.08 8.87
C ILE A 54 -9.89 0.91 7.64
N ALA A 55 -10.14 1.68 6.57
CA ALA A 55 -9.34 1.62 5.36
C ALA A 55 -7.87 2.02 5.61
N ILE A 56 -7.60 3.02 6.45
CA ILE A 56 -6.24 3.39 6.86
C ILE A 56 -5.54 2.20 7.56
N GLU A 57 -6.24 1.50 8.46
CA GLU A 57 -5.65 0.33 9.13
C GLU A 57 -5.37 -0.83 8.16
N ILE A 58 -6.18 -1.00 7.10
CA ILE A 58 -5.93 -1.99 6.04
C ILE A 58 -4.62 -1.67 5.32
N TYR A 59 -4.39 -0.42 4.92
CA TYR A 59 -3.14 -0.01 4.28
C TYR A 59 -1.93 -0.15 5.21
N LYS A 60 -2.09 0.19 6.51
CA LYS A 60 -1.01 0.01 7.50
C LYS A 60 -0.62 -1.45 7.66
N GLU A 61 -1.60 -2.34 7.72
CA GLU A 61 -1.37 -3.79 7.78
C GLU A 61 -0.61 -4.26 6.53
N ASP A 62 -1.05 -3.85 5.33
CA ASP A 62 -0.39 -4.18 4.08
C ASP A 62 1.07 -3.70 4.09
N TYR A 63 1.34 -2.45 4.41
CA TYR A 63 2.70 -1.91 4.47
C TYR A 63 3.57 -2.64 5.50
N GLN A 64 3.01 -2.96 6.67
CA GLN A 64 3.73 -3.70 7.71
C GLN A 64 4.12 -5.10 7.23
N ILE A 65 3.22 -5.81 6.55
CA ILE A 65 3.48 -7.16 6.05
C ILE A 65 4.52 -7.09 4.93
N LEU A 66 4.31 -6.24 3.92
CA LEU A 66 5.23 -6.14 2.79
C LEU A 66 6.63 -5.74 3.26
N SER A 67 6.74 -4.78 4.18
CA SER A 67 8.04 -4.38 4.72
C SER A 67 8.75 -5.50 5.49
N THR A 68 7.99 -6.37 6.15
CA THR A 68 8.57 -7.50 6.90
C THR A 68 9.30 -8.47 5.98
N TYR A 69 8.80 -8.68 4.76
CA TYR A 69 9.45 -9.56 3.78
C TYR A 69 10.49 -8.82 2.94
N LEU A 70 10.15 -7.62 2.45
CA LEU A 70 10.97 -6.86 1.51
C LEU A 70 12.36 -6.52 2.08
N LYS A 71 12.45 -6.18 3.38
CA LYS A 71 13.70 -5.82 4.03
C LYS A 71 14.80 -6.91 3.97
N TYR A 72 14.43 -8.17 3.75
CA TYR A 72 15.39 -9.27 3.59
C TYR A 72 15.98 -9.35 2.18
N PHE A 73 15.40 -8.66 1.21
CA PHE A 73 15.82 -8.64 -0.19
C PHE A 73 16.40 -7.28 -0.60
N ILE A 74 15.89 -6.22 0.00
CA ILE A 74 16.37 -4.84 -0.16
C ILE A 74 16.46 -4.24 1.24
N ASN A 75 17.68 -3.98 1.69
CA ASN A 75 17.88 -3.34 3.01
C ASN A 75 17.62 -1.82 2.90
N PRO A 76 16.59 -1.27 3.58
CA PRO A 76 16.29 0.15 3.52
C PRO A 76 17.37 1.04 4.14
N ASP A 77 18.30 0.45 4.92
CA ASP A 77 19.42 1.17 5.52
C ASP A 77 20.62 1.32 4.57
N GLU A 78 20.73 0.45 3.58
CA GLU A 78 21.78 0.49 2.55
C GLU A 78 21.35 1.29 1.31
N ASP A 79 20.12 1.08 0.84
CA ASP A 79 19.57 1.77 -0.34
C ASP A 79 18.06 2.03 -0.15
N THR A 80 17.76 3.17 0.46
CA THR A 80 16.38 3.58 0.74
C THR A 80 15.57 3.82 -0.53
N PHE A 81 16.21 4.35 -1.59
CA PHE A 81 15.51 4.60 -2.85
C PHE A 81 15.14 3.31 -3.56
N LEU A 82 16.08 2.35 -3.66
CA LEU A 82 15.81 1.03 -4.21
C LEU A 82 14.70 0.31 -3.41
N TYR A 83 14.69 0.46 -2.07
CA TYR A 83 13.65 -0.11 -1.23
C TYR A 83 12.26 0.46 -1.57
N VAL A 84 12.15 1.78 -1.75
CA VAL A 84 10.87 2.43 -2.11
C VAL A 84 10.42 2.01 -3.51
N VAL A 85 11.33 1.93 -4.50
CA VAL A 85 11.04 1.43 -5.85
C VAL A 85 10.62 -0.04 -5.80
N GLY A 86 11.30 -0.86 -5.00
CA GLY A 86 10.95 -2.27 -4.79
C GLY A 86 9.58 -2.45 -4.16
N LEU A 87 9.25 -1.64 -3.16
CA LEU A 87 7.92 -1.65 -2.54
C LEU A 87 6.83 -1.29 -3.54
N TYR A 88 7.08 -0.28 -4.38
CA TYR A 88 6.15 0.12 -5.43
C TYR A 88 5.94 -1.01 -6.44
N ASN A 89 7.03 -1.64 -6.94
CA ASN A 89 6.94 -2.77 -7.87
C ASN A 89 6.20 -3.98 -7.25
N LEU A 90 6.52 -4.35 -6.01
CA LEU A 90 5.83 -5.43 -5.30
C LEU A 90 4.33 -5.15 -5.16
N THR A 91 3.98 -3.92 -4.79
CA THR A 91 2.59 -3.49 -4.62
C THR A 91 1.82 -3.56 -5.94
N SER A 92 2.41 -3.11 -7.06
CA SER A 92 1.80 -3.22 -8.40
C SER A 92 1.50 -4.67 -8.75
N ARG A 93 2.45 -5.58 -8.59
CA ARG A 93 2.24 -7.02 -8.87
C ARG A 93 1.14 -7.65 -8.02
N ILE A 94 1.04 -7.24 -6.75
CA ILE A 94 -0.06 -7.69 -5.88
C ILE A 94 -1.41 -7.18 -6.39
N TYR A 95 -1.48 -5.95 -6.87
CA TYR A 95 -2.74 -5.41 -7.41
C TYR A 95 -3.15 -6.09 -8.71
N GLU A 96 -2.19 -6.37 -9.60
CA GLU A 96 -2.44 -7.15 -10.83
C GLU A 96 -2.98 -8.56 -10.53
N ALA A 97 -2.40 -9.21 -9.52
CA ALA A 97 -2.84 -10.54 -9.10
C ALA A 97 -4.20 -10.55 -8.37
N ASN A 98 -4.66 -9.39 -7.86
CA ASN A 98 -5.87 -9.28 -7.02
C ASN A 98 -6.81 -8.14 -7.50
N PRO A 99 -7.70 -8.40 -8.47
CA PRO A 99 -8.62 -7.39 -9.00
C PRO A 99 -9.51 -6.74 -7.93
N GLU A 100 -9.94 -7.50 -6.92
CA GLU A 100 -10.75 -6.97 -5.80
C GLU A 100 -9.96 -5.95 -4.98
N LYS A 101 -8.70 -6.25 -4.68
CA LYS A 101 -7.80 -5.33 -3.96
C LYS A 101 -7.48 -4.10 -4.81
N LEU A 102 -7.23 -4.29 -6.10
CA LEU A 102 -7.01 -3.19 -7.04
C LEU A 102 -8.23 -2.25 -7.07
N ASN A 103 -9.44 -2.81 -7.06
CA ASN A 103 -10.67 -2.02 -7.04
C ASN A 103 -10.79 -1.19 -5.74
N PHE A 104 -10.52 -1.80 -4.59
CA PHE A 104 -10.47 -1.09 -3.31
C PHE A 104 -9.46 0.07 -3.34
N VAL A 105 -8.26 -0.17 -3.90
CA VAL A 105 -7.22 0.88 -4.04
C VAL A 105 -7.71 2.03 -4.92
N ARG A 106 -8.34 1.74 -6.07
CA ARG A 106 -8.90 2.77 -6.97
C ARG A 106 -9.96 3.63 -6.27
N GLU A 107 -10.87 3.01 -5.53
CA GLU A 107 -11.95 3.71 -4.83
C GLU A 107 -11.44 4.59 -3.68
N THR A 108 -10.37 4.16 -2.99
CA THR A 108 -9.79 4.86 -1.85
C THR A 108 -8.76 5.93 -2.24
N GLN A 109 -8.32 5.92 -3.50
CA GLN A 109 -7.31 6.84 -4.01
C GLN A 109 -7.76 8.31 -3.94
N ILE A 110 -9.04 8.59 -4.22
CA ILE A 110 -9.62 9.94 -4.18
C ILE A 110 -9.51 10.57 -2.78
N GLU A 111 -9.60 9.75 -1.73
CA GLU A 111 -9.48 10.20 -0.33
C GLU A 111 -8.01 10.21 0.15
N ASN A 112 -7.03 9.88 -0.70
CA ASN A 112 -5.60 9.77 -0.34
C ASN A 112 -5.32 8.86 0.88
N ILE A 113 -6.11 7.79 1.05
CA ILE A 113 -6.06 6.95 2.25
C ILE A 113 -4.70 6.28 2.43
N GLY A 114 -4.07 5.82 1.35
CA GLY A 114 -2.75 5.22 1.41
C GLY A 114 -1.65 6.20 1.88
N CYS A 115 -1.71 7.47 1.46
CA CYS A 115 -0.80 8.51 1.98
C CYS A 115 -0.99 8.70 3.49
N GLU A 116 -2.23 8.79 3.96
CA GLU A 116 -2.53 8.94 5.38
C GLU A 116 -2.02 7.75 6.20
N ALA A 117 -2.12 6.53 5.64
CA ALA A 117 -1.57 5.35 6.27
C ALA A 117 -0.04 5.42 6.44
N ILE A 118 0.68 5.96 5.45
CA ILE A 118 2.12 6.23 5.55
C ILE A 118 2.39 7.24 6.67
N TYR A 119 1.70 8.40 6.65
CA TYR A 119 1.89 9.45 7.65
C TYR A 119 1.62 9.01 9.08
N SER A 120 0.58 8.21 9.28
CA SER A 120 0.10 7.78 10.60
C SER A 120 0.74 6.49 11.11
N SER A 121 1.78 5.98 10.44
CA SER A 121 2.51 4.76 10.81
C SER A 121 4.01 5.02 10.96
N SER A 122 4.72 4.01 11.49
CA SER A 122 6.19 4.02 11.54
C SER A 122 6.83 4.02 10.13
N PHE A 123 6.04 3.67 9.11
CA PHE A 123 6.50 3.60 7.73
C PHE A 123 6.99 4.95 7.18
N LYS A 124 6.50 6.07 7.70
CA LYS A 124 6.98 7.42 7.37
C LYS A 124 8.50 7.60 7.60
N GLN A 125 9.11 6.82 8.50
CA GLN A 125 10.55 6.93 8.78
C GLN A 125 11.41 6.53 7.57
N ILE A 126 10.95 5.57 6.76
CA ILE A 126 11.62 5.19 5.51
C ILE A 126 11.60 6.37 4.54
N TYR A 127 10.46 7.04 4.42
CA TYR A 127 10.35 8.21 3.56
C TYR A 127 11.12 9.42 4.10
N PHE A 128 11.20 9.60 5.43
CA PHE A 128 12.04 10.64 6.01
C PHE A 128 13.52 10.39 5.73
N LYS A 129 13.96 9.13 5.74
CA LYS A 129 15.31 8.77 5.33
C LYS A 129 15.53 9.05 3.85
N LEU A 130 14.57 8.73 2.99
CA LEU A 130 14.62 9.08 1.57
C LEU A 130 14.76 10.60 1.35
N MET A 131 14.11 11.43 2.18
CA MET A 131 14.24 12.90 2.08
C MET A 131 15.63 13.42 2.51
N GLU A 132 16.47 12.61 3.14
CA GLU A 132 17.87 12.98 3.45
C GLU A 132 18.73 13.07 2.19
N ASP A 133 18.40 12.28 1.16
CA ASP A 133 19.07 12.30 -0.14
C ASP A 133 18.53 13.40 -1.08
N MET A 134 17.51 14.15 -0.63
CA MET A 134 16.90 15.22 -1.42
C MET A 134 17.82 16.41 -1.53
N ARG A 135 17.94 16.97 -2.74
CA ARG A 135 18.66 18.23 -2.93
C ARG A 135 18.01 19.35 -2.11
N PRO A 136 18.81 20.19 -1.42
CA PRO A 136 18.28 21.26 -0.59
C PRO A 136 17.36 22.21 -1.37
N ASN A 137 16.16 22.45 -0.85
CA ASN A 137 15.15 23.31 -1.47
C ASN A 137 14.52 24.32 -0.50
N GLY A 138 15.06 24.42 0.72
CA GLY A 138 14.59 25.35 1.75
C GLY A 138 13.32 24.91 2.50
N TYR A 139 12.78 23.71 2.23
CA TYR A 139 11.61 23.19 2.94
C TYR A 139 11.99 22.25 4.09
N SER A 140 11.08 22.10 5.07
CA SER A 140 11.22 21.08 6.12
C SER A 140 11.06 19.67 5.57
N LYS A 141 11.56 18.64 6.28
CA LYS A 141 11.38 17.23 5.92
C LYS A 141 9.90 16.88 5.77
N GLU A 142 9.04 17.37 6.66
CA GLU A 142 7.59 17.12 6.63
C GLU A 142 6.95 17.71 5.37
N LYS A 143 7.35 18.92 4.99
CA LYS A 143 6.84 19.57 3.78
C LYS A 143 7.31 18.83 2.54
N ASN A 144 8.57 18.43 2.49
CA ASN A 144 9.12 17.63 1.39
C ASN A 144 8.41 16.28 1.27
N LEU A 145 8.21 15.57 2.38
CA LEU A 145 7.45 14.33 2.39
C LEU A 145 6.02 14.53 1.89
N THR A 146 5.34 15.58 2.35
CA THR A 146 3.98 15.90 1.89
C THR A 146 3.94 16.10 0.38
N LEU A 147 4.84 16.91 -0.16
CA LEU A 147 4.92 17.17 -1.60
C LEU A 147 5.27 15.91 -2.39
N PHE A 148 6.22 15.13 -1.90
CA PHE A 148 6.62 13.86 -2.52
C PHE A 148 5.43 12.89 -2.61
N LEU A 149 4.77 12.61 -1.50
CA LEU A 149 3.63 11.69 -1.46
C LEU A 149 2.44 12.22 -2.25
N ALA A 150 2.10 13.51 -2.12
CA ALA A 150 1.00 14.12 -2.88
C ALA A 150 1.24 13.99 -4.39
N THR A 151 2.47 14.17 -4.84
CA THR A 151 2.81 14.12 -6.27
C THR A 151 2.86 12.67 -6.77
N THR A 152 3.64 11.81 -6.12
CA THR A 152 3.88 10.44 -6.60
C THR A 152 2.65 9.55 -6.43
N TYR A 153 1.96 9.65 -5.30
CA TYR A 153 0.79 8.85 -5.01
C TYR A 153 -0.42 9.26 -5.85
N SER A 154 -0.62 10.58 -6.09
CA SER A 154 -1.71 11.06 -6.96
C SER A 154 -1.48 10.68 -8.43
N ALA A 155 -0.22 10.74 -8.91
CA ALA A 155 0.12 10.29 -10.26
C ALA A 155 -0.17 8.80 -10.44
N PHE A 156 0.23 7.97 -9.49
CA PHE A 156 -0.07 6.54 -9.50
C PHE A 156 -1.59 6.27 -9.56
N GLY A 157 -2.36 6.94 -8.70
CA GLY A 157 -3.82 6.80 -8.70
C GLY A 157 -4.47 7.23 -10.02
N ALA A 158 -3.98 8.30 -10.62
CA ALA A 158 -4.46 8.75 -11.93
C ALA A 158 -4.17 7.72 -13.04
N ILE A 159 -2.99 7.07 -13.02
CA ILE A 159 -2.65 5.99 -13.95
C ILE A 159 -3.60 4.81 -13.76
N LEU A 160 -3.78 4.31 -12.53
CA LEU A 160 -4.70 3.21 -12.22
C LEU A 160 -6.14 3.50 -12.68
N GLN A 161 -6.61 4.73 -12.49
CA GLN A 161 -7.93 5.14 -12.94
C GLN A 161 -8.03 5.16 -14.47
N LYS A 162 -7.00 5.64 -15.17
CA LYS A 162 -6.97 5.66 -16.63
C LYS A 162 -6.90 4.27 -17.23
N GLN A 163 -6.11 3.37 -16.66
CA GLN A 163 -6.11 1.95 -17.05
C GLN A 163 -7.51 1.32 -16.94
N SER A 164 -8.27 1.64 -15.87
CA SER A 164 -9.65 1.15 -15.73
C SER A 164 -10.63 1.71 -16.76
N GLN A 165 -10.28 2.83 -17.41
CA GLN A 165 -11.02 3.45 -18.51
C GLN A 165 -10.57 2.97 -19.89
N GLY A 166 -9.68 1.98 -19.97
CA GLY A 166 -9.21 1.40 -21.22
C GLY A 166 -8.01 2.12 -21.85
N PHE A 167 -7.34 3.03 -21.13
CA PHE A 167 -6.05 3.56 -21.57
C PHE A 167 -4.98 2.47 -21.40
N ASP A 168 -4.24 2.23 -22.46
CA ASP A 168 -3.17 1.24 -22.50
C ASP A 168 -1.88 1.83 -21.92
N PHE A 169 -1.67 1.58 -20.63
CA PHE A 169 -0.40 1.81 -19.95
C PHE A 169 0.14 0.46 -19.52
N SER A 170 1.29 0.06 -20.04
CA SER A 170 1.99 -1.11 -19.52
C SER A 170 2.49 -0.84 -18.09
N ASP A 171 2.68 -1.92 -17.32
CA ASP A 171 3.22 -1.79 -15.95
C ASP A 171 4.63 -1.21 -15.95
N ASP A 172 5.42 -1.51 -16.98
CA ASP A 172 6.77 -0.97 -17.16
C ASP A 172 6.75 0.53 -17.46
N GLU A 173 5.83 1.02 -18.26
CA GLU A 173 5.64 2.46 -18.49
C GLU A 173 5.19 3.17 -17.21
N SER A 174 4.24 2.59 -16.49
CA SER A 174 3.72 3.11 -15.23
C SER A 174 4.83 3.18 -14.16
N LEU A 175 5.63 2.12 -14.03
CA LEU A 175 6.75 2.06 -13.10
C LEU A 175 7.85 3.05 -13.49
N THR A 176 8.22 3.12 -14.77
CA THR A 176 9.23 4.05 -15.29
C THR A 176 8.83 5.50 -15.02
N HIS A 177 7.59 5.85 -15.35
CA HIS A 177 7.07 7.20 -15.08
C HIS A 177 7.08 7.55 -13.59
N SER A 178 6.68 6.61 -12.74
CA SER A 178 6.66 6.81 -11.29
C SER A 178 8.06 7.00 -10.71
N VAL A 179 9.04 6.23 -11.17
CA VAL A 179 10.45 6.35 -10.72
C VAL A 179 11.08 7.67 -11.22
N ASP A 180 10.83 8.06 -12.48
CA ASP A 180 11.25 9.37 -13.00
C ASP A 180 10.68 10.51 -12.16
N LEU A 181 9.40 10.41 -11.78
CA LEU A 181 8.73 11.40 -10.94
C LEU A 181 9.29 11.44 -9.51
N MET A 182 9.63 10.27 -8.93
CA MET A 182 10.30 10.20 -7.63
C MET A 182 11.66 10.91 -7.69
N TYR A 183 12.48 10.67 -8.70
CA TYR A 183 13.75 11.37 -8.89
C TYR A 183 13.55 12.87 -9.03
N TYR A 184 12.57 13.29 -9.82
CA TYR A 184 12.25 14.71 -9.97
C TYR A 184 11.88 15.35 -8.63
N CYS A 185 11.03 14.71 -7.84
CA CYS A 185 10.66 15.19 -6.49
C CYS A 185 11.86 15.29 -5.54
N LEU A 186 12.87 14.46 -5.72
CA LEU A 186 14.13 14.53 -4.96
C LEU A 186 15.11 15.59 -5.50
N GLY A 187 14.75 16.31 -6.56
CA GLY A 187 15.54 17.38 -7.16
C GLY A 187 16.58 16.90 -8.19
N TYR A 188 16.42 15.71 -8.73
CA TYR A 188 17.30 15.18 -9.78
C TYR A 188 16.70 15.39 -11.17
N ASP A 189 17.57 15.67 -12.14
CA ASP A 189 17.19 15.69 -13.53
C ASP A 189 16.85 14.30 -14.04
N ARG A 190 16.02 14.23 -15.08
CA ARG A 190 15.66 12.99 -15.75
C ARG A 190 16.90 12.31 -16.32
N ASP A 191 17.09 11.05 -15.97
CA ASP A 191 18.14 10.18 -16.48
C ASP A 191 17.56 8.79 -16.79
N PRO A 192 17.20 8.53 -18.05
CA PRO A 192 16.56 7.26 -18.43
C PRO A 192 17.42 6.02 -18.12
N LYS A 193 18.74 6.15 -18.17
CA LYS A 193 19.64 5.03 -17.84
C LYS A 193 19.58 4.72 -16.36
N ARG A 194 19.70 5.74 -15.50
CA ARG A 194 19.58 5.59 -14.04
C ARG A 194 18.22 5.02 -13.65
N THR A 195 17.14 5.50 -14.28
CA THR A 195 15.78 4.99 -14.07
C THR A 195 15.67 3.51 -14.46
N ALA A 196 16.19 3.13 -15.62
CA ALA A 196 16.18 1.73 -16.07
C ALA A 196 17.00 0.82 -15.14
N ASP A 197 18.19 1.27 -14.72
CA ASP A 197 19.09 0.50 -13.85
C ASP A 197 18.44 0.22 -12.47
N ILE A 198 17.79 1.21 -11.85
CA ILE A 198 17.15 1.03 -10.54
C ILE A 198 15.91 0.14 -10.64
N ILE A 199 15.12 0.27 -11.71
CA ILE A 199 13.95 -0.57 -11.97
C ILE A 199 14.38 -2.01 -12.17
N GLN A 200 15.42 -2.26 -12.96
CA GLN A 200 15.93 -3.61 -13.19
C GLN A 200 16.39 -4.27 -11.89
N LYS A 201 17.17 -3.56 -11.07
CA LYS A 201 17.58 -4.04 -9.74
C LYS A 201 16.38 -4.36 -8.84
N ALA A 202 15.39 -3.47 -8.81
CA ALA A 202 14.18 -3.70 -8.02
C ALA A 202 13.43 -4.95 -8.49
N LYS A 203 13.23 -5.12 -9.80
CA LYS A 203 12.56 -6.30 -10.37
C LYS A 203 13.27 -7.61 -9.99
N GLU A 204 14.60 -7.68 -10.15
CA GLU A 204 15.38 -8.86 -9.77
C GLU A 204 15.20 -9.23 -8.28
N ARG A 205 15.18 -8.23 -7.38
CA ARG A 205 14.96 -8.45 -5.96
C ARG A 205 13.53 -8.92 -5.66
N ILE A 206 12.54 -8.33 -6.34
CA ILE A 206 11.14 -8.71 -6.17
C ILE A 206 10.85 -10.09 -6.76
N ASP A 207 11.46 -10.44 -7.91
CA ASP A 207 11.36 -11.80 -8.48
C ASP A 207 11.87 -12.84 -7.47
N SER A 208 13.07 -12.62 -6.92
CA SER A 208 13.64 -13.51 -5.89
C SER A 208 12.79 -13.58 -4.62
N LEU A 209 12.14 -12.47 -4.23
CA LEU A 209 11.22 -12.43 -3.09
C LEU A 209 9.96 -13.25 -3.38
N LEU A 210 9.35 -13.09 -4.55
CA LEU A 210 8.12 -13.78 -4.93
C LEU A 210 8.35 -15.27 -5.22
N GLU A 211 9.52 -15.64 -5.73
CA GLU A 211 9.92 -17.03 -5.85
C GLU A 211 9.96 -17.72 -4.48
N LYS A 212 10.51 -17.05 -3.47
CA LYS A 212 10.60 -17.58 -2.10
C LYS A 212 9.28 -17.51 -1.33
N TYR A 213 8.48 -16.47 -1.58
CA TYR A 213 7.23 -16.19 -0.87
C TYR A 213 6.06 -15.92 -1.83
N PRO A 214 5.65 -16.89 -2.65
CA PRO A 214 4.61 -16.70 -3.67
C PRO A 214 3.24 -16.31 -3.09
N HIS A 215 2.98 -16.65 -1.83
CA HIS A 215 1.74 -16.28 -1.14
C HIS A 215 1.57 -14.76 -0.95
N LEU A 216 2.61 -13.96 -1.13
CA LEU A 216 2.51 -12.51 -1.07
C LEU A 216 1.64 -11.94 -2.18
N LEU A 217 1.55 -12.60 -3.33
CA LEU A 217 0.63 -12.21 -4.41
C LEU A 217 -0.84 -12.35 -4.00
N ASP A 218 -1.16 -13.22 -3.03
CA ASP A 218 -2.52 -13.40 -2.50
C ASP A 218 -2.53 -13.34 -0.96
N ILE A 219 -1.85 -12.34 -0.44
CA ILE A 219 -1.61 -12.20 1.00
C ILE A 219 -2.90 -12.13 1.81
N HIS A 220 -3.97 -11.57 1.24
CA HIS A 220 -5.24 -11.46 1.91
C HIS A 220 -5.88 -12.83 2.16
N GLN A 221 -5.94 -13.68 1.14
CA GLN A 221 -6.43 -15.06 1.27
C GLN A 221 -5.53 -15.92 2.15
N TYR A 222 -4.22 -15.71 2.05
CA TYR A 222 -3.26 -16.37 2.91
C TYR A 222 -3.50 -16.07 4.39
N LEU A 223 -3.73 -14.81 4.75
CA LEU A 223 -4.02 -14.39 6.13
C LEU A 223 -5.37 -14.93 6.63
N ILE A 224 -6.41 -14.91 5.79
CA ILE A 224 -7.71 -15.50 6.14
C ILE A 224 -7.54 -16.99 6.44
N LYS A 225 -6.88 -17.76 5.58
CA LYS A 225 -6.66 -19.20 5.77
C LYS A 225 -5.86 -19.53 7.02
N ASN A 226 -4.84 -18.73 7.33
CA ASN A 226 -3.98 -18.98 8.49
C ASN A 226 -4.59 -18.48 9.82
N ASN A 227 -5.41 -17.43 9.80
CA ASN A 227 -6.17 -16.97 10.97
C ASN A 227 -7.39 -17.85 11.31
N LEU A 228 -7.83 -18.73 10.40
CA LEU A 228 -8.86 -19.73 10.64
C LEU A 228 -8.28 -21.04 11.23
N ASN A 229 -6.95 -21.23 11.14
CA ASN A 229 -6.26 -22.43 11.61
C ASN A 229 -5.47 -22.20 12.92
N ASN A 230 -5.53 -21.04 13.54
CA ASN A 230 -5.00 -20.66 14.84
C ASN A 230 -6.15 -20.18 15.75
#